data_301d40f76ad9cfe24c9d937dd00583df
#
_entry.id   301d40f76ad9cfe24c9d937dd00583df
#
_cell.length_a   1.000
_cell.length_b   1.000
_cell.length_c   1.000
_cell.angle_alpha   90.00
_cell.angle_beta   90.00
_cell.angle_gamma   90.00
#
_symmetry.space_group_name_H-M   'P 1'
#
loop_
_entity.id
_entity.type
_entity.pdbx_description
1 polymer ?
#
loop_
_entity_poly.entity_id
_entity_poly.type
_entity_poly.pdbx_seq_one_letter_code
_entity_poly.pdbx_strand_id
1 'polypeptide(L)'
;MLLTLTFNFQFMEKGEMIKVDYIGKENGEVFDLTVKEKAQEEGLDTESMNFEPINILLGENFVIEGLEEALMDMEVGEEAEIEIPAEKAYGKRDSENMETFPEKAFEEQGVQVRPGEQLMIGGQRGRVISKGSGRVKIDFNHPLAGKDLEYWVKIVEKVEEDEEIAEGILSNRLGHGELEFDGDKVTVVHRHENEGHSHSLSDEFKERMREEILEHTSFEEVEFEE
;
A
#
# COMPACT_ATOMS: atom_id res chain seq x y z
N MET A 1 35.56 -34.95 -10.54
CA MET A 1 35.61 -33.52 -10.16
C MET A 1 34.17 -33.07 -9.90
N LEU A 2 33.72 -33.18 -8.66
CA LEU A 2 32.38 -32.72 -8.27
C LEU A 2 32.42 -31.19 -8.24
N LEU A 3 31.64 -30.54 -9.12
CA LEU A 3 31.30 -29.14 -8.94
C LEU A 3 30.31 -29.06 -7.77
N THR A 4 30.79 -28.58 -6.64
CA THR A 4 29.90 -28.15 -5.55
C THR A 4 29.31 -26.81 -5.97
N LEU A 5 28.07 -26.83 -6.45
CA LEU A 5 27.26 -25.62 -6.57
C LEU A 5 26.93 -25.17 -5.15
N THR A 6 27.66 -24.18 -4.64
CA THR A 6 27.26 -23.42 -3.46
C THR A 6 26.13 -22.50 -3.90
N PHE A 7 24.88 -22.87 -3.60
CA PHE A 7 23.78 -21.93 -3.60
C PHE A 7 24.02 -20.99 -2.42
N ASN A 8 24.38 -19.73 -2.71
CA ASN A 8 24.30 -18.66 -1.72
C ASN A 8 22.81 -18.33 -1.56
N PHE A 9 22.21 -18.83 -0.52
CA PHE A 9 20.89 -18.38 -0.06
C PHE A 9 21.08 -16.96 0.48
N GLN A 10 20.57 -15.98 -0.23
CA GLN A 10 20.60 -14.58 0.19
C GLN A 10 19.18 -14.16 0.49
N PHE A 11 18.81 -14.25 1.77
CA PHE A 11 17.56 -13.68 2.28
C PHE A 11 17.57 -12.16 2.11
N MET A 12 16.38 -11.57 2.05
CA MET A 12 16.24 -10.13 1.94
C MET A 12 16.55 -9.46 3.28
N GLU A 13 17.19 -8.30 3.23
CA GLU A 13 17.54 -7.52 4.42
C GLU A 13 16.71 -6.22 4.46
N LYS A 14 16.59 -5.64 5.66
CA LYS A 14 15.98 -4.31 5.81
C LYS A 14 16.78 -3.27 5.05
N GLY A 15 16.10 -2.33 4.43
CA GLY A 15 16.69 -1.30 3.59
C GLY A 15 16.88 -1.73 2.13
N GLU A 16 16.59 -2.98 1.78
CA GLU A 16 16.62 -3.43 0.39
C GLU A 16 15.28 -3.14 -0.31
N MET A 17 15.34 -2.66 -1.54
CA MET A 17 14.18 -2.49 -2.40
C MET A 17 13.99 -3.75 -3.25
N ILE A 18 12.76 -4.26 -3.24
CA ILE A 18 12.36 -5.43 -4.06
C ILE A 18 11.11 -5.11 -4.88
N LYS A 19 10.97 -5.77 -6.04
CA LYS A 19 9.72 -5.78 -6.80
C LYS A 19 8.97 -7.08 -6.55
N VAL A 20 7.70 -6.96 -6.22
CA VAL A 20 6.85 -8.08 -5.79
C VAL A 20 5.58 -8.13 -6.60
N ASP A 21 5.28 -9.30 -7.16
CA ASP A 21 3.95 -9.67 -7.60
C ASP A 21 3.18 -10.30 -6.46
N TYR A 22 1.90 -9.96 -6.35
CA TYR A 22 1.04 -10.55 -5.32
C TYR A 22 -0.42 -10.71 -5.74
N ILE A 23 -1.13 -11.54 -4.98
CA ILE A 23 -2.57 -11.70 -5.02
C ILE A 23 -3.05 -11.76 -3.57
N GLY A 24 -3.81 -10.76 -3.15
CA GLY A 24 -4.42 -10.71 -1.82
C GLY A 24 -5.85 -11.24 -1.83
N LYS A 25 -6.17 -12.13 -0.89
CA LYS A 25 -7.49 -12.74 -0.74
C LYS A 25 -8.00 -12.61 0.69
N GLU A 26 -9.32 -12.52 0.81
CA GLU A 26 -10.05 -12.62 2.08
C GLU A 26 -11.16 -13.66 1.91
N ASN A 27 -11.11 -14.75 2.69
CA ASN A 27 -12.01 -15.90 2.57
C ASN A 27 -12.10 -16.45 1.13
N GLY A 28 -10.97 -16.47 0.41
CA GLY A 28 -10.90 -16.94 -0.98
C GLY A 28 -11.35 -15.92 -2.04
N GLU A 29 -11.89 -14.75 -1.66
CA GLU A 29 -12.23 -13.67 -2.60
C GLU A 29 -11.03 -12.72 -2.78
N VAL A 30 -10.62 -12.49 -4.03
CA VAL A 30 -9.53 -11.55 -4.37
C VAL A 30 -9.99 -10.12 -4.09
N PHE A 31 -9.19 -9.37 -3.31
CA PHE A 31 -9.44 -7.95 -3.05
C PHE A 31 -8.39 -7.03 -3.71
N ASP A 32 -7.19 -7.57 -4.01
CA ASP A 32 -6.11 -6.83 -4.65
C ASP A 32 -5.11 -7.77 -5.32
N LEU A 33 -4.46 -7.36 -6.43
CA LEU A 33 -3.49 -8.15 -7.14
C LEU A 33 -2.70 -7.34 -8.18
N THR A 34 -1.49 -7.82 -8.53
CA THR A 34 -0.63 -7.24 -9.58
C THR A 34 -0.54 -8.10 -10.84
N VAL A 35 -1.07 -9.33 -10.83
CA VAL A 35 -0.87 -10.31 -11.92
C VAL A 35 -2.09 -10.35 -12.85
N LYS A 36 -1.93 -9.84 -14.07
CA LYS A 36 -3.00 -9.68 -15.06
C LYS A 36 -3.70 -10.99 -15.43
N GLU A 37 -2.94 -12.06 -15.62
CA GLU A 37 -3.48 -13.37 -15.97
C GLU A 37 -4.42 -13.89 -14.88
N LYS A 38 -4.06 -13.64 -13.62
CA LYS A 38 -4.89 -14.01 -12.47
C LYS A 38 -6.16 -13.17 -12.35
N ALA A 39 -6.08 -11.87 -12.65
CA ALA A 39 -7.27 -11.02 -12.73
C ALA A 39 -8.27 -11.54 -13.77
N GLN A 40 -7.77 -11.99 -14.93
CA GLN A 40 -8.60 -12.58 -16.00
C GLN A 40 -9.22 -13.91 -15.56
N GLU A 41 -8.47 -14.78 -14.88
CA GLU A 41 -8.98 -16.05 -14.34
C GLU A 41 -10.10 -15.84 -13.34
N GLU A 42 -10.00 -14.81 -12.50
CA GLU A 42 -11.03 -14.42 -11.51
C GLU A 42 -12.18 -13.58 -12.13
N GLY A 43 -12.11 -13.26 -13.43
CA GLY A 43 -13.16 -12.52 -14.14
C GLY A 43 -13.24 -11.03 -13.77
N LEU A 44 -12.13 -10.45 -13.29
CA LEU A 44 -12.05 -9.04 -12.94
C LEU A 44 -11.88 -8.17 -14.19
N ASP A 45 -12.28 -6.90 -14.08
CA ASP A 45 -12.06 -5.91 -15.13
C ASP A 45 -10.57 -5.55 -15.21
N THR A 46 -9.93 -5.93 -16.32
CA THR A 46 -8.50 -5.71 -16.53
C THR A 46 -8.18 -4.46 -17.36
N GLU A 47 -9.17 -3.69 -17.77
CA GLU A 47 -8.92 -2.49 -18.60
C GLU A 47 -8.56 -1.26 -17.74
N SER A 48 -9.04 -1.22 -16.49
CA SER A 48 -8.88 -0.10 -15.57
C SER A 48 -7.81 -0.31 -14.49
N MET A 49 -7.17 -1.50 -14.46
CA MET A 49 -6.16 -1.86 -13.44
C MET A 49 -4.75 -1.79 -14.02
N ASN A 50 -3.81 -1.33 -13.21
CA ASN A 50 -2.38 -1.46 -13.49
C ASN A 50 -1.88 -2.81 -12.95
N PHE A 51 -1.16 -3.56 -13.80
CA PHE A 51 -0.63 -4.88 -13.48
C PHE A 51 0.89 -4.86 -13.56
N GLU A 52 1.50 -4.15 -12.64
CA GLU A 52 2.95 -4.08 -12.51
C GLU A 52 3.34 -4.53 -11.10
N PRO A 53 4.49 -5.24 -10.94
CA PRO A 53 5.02 -5.54 -9.63
C PRO A 53 5.17 -4.26 -8.80
N ILE A 54 4.84 -4.32 -7.52
CA ILE A 54 5.02 -3.16 -6.63
C ILE A 54 6.44 -3.12 -6.07
N ASN A 55 6.96 -1.91 -5.90
CA ASN A 55 8.21 -1.69 -5.19
C ASN A 55 7.97 -1.73 -3.68
N ILE A 56 8.76 -2.51 -2.95
CA ILE A 56 8.70 -2.60 -1.48
C ILE A 56 10.09 -2.34 -0.93
N LEU A 57 10.24 -1.27 -0.17
CA LEU A 57 11.44 -1.00 0.63
C LEU A 57 11.26 -1.68 1.98
N LEU A 58 12.01 -2.75 2.21
CA LEU A 58 11.88 -3.59 3.39
C LEU A 58 12.32 -2.87 4.66
N GLY A 59 11.50 -2.94 5.70
CA GLY A 59 11.72 -2.26 6.98
C GLY A 59 11.01 -0.92 7.12
N GLU A 60 10.44 -0.36 6.02
CA GLU A 60 9.80 0.94 5.97
C GLU A 60 8.26 0.90 6.02
N ASN A 61 7.69 -0.25 6.34
CA ASN A 61 6.24 -0.48 6.47
C ASN A 61 5.44 -0.10 5.20
N PHE A 62 5.96 -0.41 4.02
CA PHE A 62 5.25 -0.21 2.76
C PHE A 62 4.09 -1.19 2.58
N VAL A 63 4.18 -2.34 3.24
CA VAL A 63 3.15 -3.37 3.27
C VAL A 63 2.81 -3.75 4.72
N ILE A 64 1.77 -4.57 4.91
CA ILE A 64 1.40 -5.06 6.24
C ILE A 64 2.51 -5.91 6.85
N GLU A 65 2.65 -5.85 8.18
CA GLU A 65 3.74 -6.48 8.95
C GLU A 65 3.97 -7.95 8.59
N GLY A 66 2.89 -8.74 8.52
CA GLY A 66 3.03 -10.17 8.24
C GLY A 66 3.49 -10.48 6.81
N LEU A 67 3.20 -9.60 5.85
CA LEU A 67 3.70 -9.73 4.48
C LEU A 67 5.18 -9.36 4.41
N GLU A 68 5.58 -8.28 5.07
CA GLU A 68 6.97 -7.84 5.12
C GLU A 68 7.87 -8.88 5.78
N GLU A 69 7.45 -9.45 6.93
CA GLU A 69 8.18 -10.54 7.59
C GLU A 69 8.38 -11.74 6.67
N ALA A 70 7.34 -12.14 5.94
CA ALA A 70 7.43 -13.28 5.02
C ALA A 70 8.38 -13.01 3.83
N LEU A 71 8.32 -11.80 3.26
CA LEU A 71 9.19 -11.41 2.15
C LEU A 71 10.68 -11.38 2.56
N MET A 72 10.99 -11.02 3.81
CA MET A 72 12.37 -11.06 4.31
C MET A 72 12.95 -12.49 4.41
N ASP A 73 12.09 -13.50 4.56
CA ASP A 73 12.49 -14.91 4.62
C ASP A 73 12.52 -15.60 3.22
N MET A 74 12.26 -14.84 2.14
CA MET A 74 12.22 -15.34 0.77
C MET A 74 13.45 -14.93 -0.05
N GLU A 75 13.64 -15.61 -1.20
CA GLU A 75 14.69 -15.32 -2.19
C GLU A 75 14.09 -14.73 -3.47
N VAL A 76 14.94 -14.05 -4.27
CA VAL A 76 14.52 -13.57 -5.60
C VAL A 76 14.10 -14.74 -6.49
N GLY A 77 12.91 -14.62 -7.09
CA GLY A 77 12.29 -15.65 -7.93
C GLY A 77 11.46 -16.67 -7.17
N GLU A 78 11.48 -16.65 -5.83
CA GLU A 78 10.66 -17.53 -5.00
C GLU A 78 9.19 -17.10 -5.01
N GLU A 79 8.30 -18.10 -4.96
CA GLU A 79 6.86 -17.92 -4.84
C GLU A 79 6.38 -18.60 -3.56
N ALA A 80 5.48 -17.94 -2.82
CA ALA A 80 4.90 -18.49 -1.59
C ALA A 80 3.42 -18.16 -1.45
N GLU A 81 2.69 -19.05 -0.78
CA GLU A 81 1.36 -18.77 -0.23
C GLU A 81 1.49 -18.52 1.27
N ILE A 82 0.94 -17.40 1.74
CA ILE A 82 1.14 -16.87 3.09
C ILE A 82 -0.23 -16.61 3.71
N GLU A 83 -0.44 -17.15 4.91
CA GLU A 83 -1.59 -16.79 5.75
C GLU A 83 -1.16 -15.73 6.76
N ILE A 84 -1.81 -14.56 6.75
CA ILE A 84 -1.49 -13.43 7.61
C ILE A 84 -2.64 -13.20 8.58
N PRO A 85 -2.44 -13.43 9.88
CA PRO A 85 -3.48 -13.18 10.88
C PRO A 85 -3.81 -11.70 10.99
N ALA A 86 -5.04 -11.39 11.38
CA ALA A 86 -5.55 -10.02 11.45
C ALA A 86 -4.63 -9.07 12.23
N GLU A 87 -3.98 -9.55 13.29
CA GLU A 87 -3.05 -8.77 14.13
C GLU A 87 -1.83 -8.27 13.36
N LYS A 88 -1.34 -9.05 12.39
CA LYS A 88 -0.19 -8.71 11.52
C LYS A 88 -0.61 -8.15 10.16
N ALA A 89 -1.93 -7.96 9.94
CA ALA A 89 -2.50 -7.34 8.75
C ALA A 89 -3.02 -5.94 9.11
N TYR A 90 -4.34 -5.74 9.08
CA TYR A 90 -4.97 -4.45 9.38
C TYR A 90 -5.44 -4.31 10.83
N GLY A 91 -4.94 -5.16 11.73
CA GLY A 91 -5.27 -5.16 13.14
C GLY A 91 -6.65 -5.74 13.44
N LYS A 92 -6.96 -5.84 14.73
CA LYS A 92 -8.30 -6.23 15.20
C LYS A 92 -9.29 -5.11 14.96
N ARG A 93 -10.55 -5.51 14.79
CA ARG A 93 -11.64 -4.53 14.69
C ARG A 93 -11.83 -3.86 16.04
N ASP A 94 -11.71 -2.55 16.09
CA ASP A 94 -11.86 -1.74 17.28
C ASP A 94 -13.31 -1.29 17.45
N SER A 95 -13.87 -1.55 18.61
CA SER A 95 -15.22 -1.09 18.97
C SER A 95 -15.31 0.42 19.22
N GLU A 96 -14.20 1.08 19.52
CA GLU A 96 -14.13 2.54 19.70
C GLU A 96 -14.26 3.28 18.35
N ASN A 97 -13.87 2.63 17.26
CA ASN A 97 -14.07 3.11 15.90
C ASN A 97 -15.50 2.84 15.36
N MET A 98 -16.44 2.48 16.24
CA MET A 98 -17.84 2.31 15.90
C MET A 98 -18.68 3.37 16.58
N GLU A 99 -19.33 4.22 15.80
CA GLU A 99 -20.13 5.32 16.31
C GLU A 99 -21.63 5.13 16.01
N THR A 100 -22.44 5.75 16.85
CA THR A 100 -23.90 5.73 16.67
C THR A 100 -24.43 7.14 16.50
N PHE A 101 -25.04 7.40 15.37
CA PHE A 101 -25.61 8.69 15.01
C PHE A 101 -27.14 8.67 15.07
N PRO A 102 -27.81 9.80 15.37
CA PRO A 102 -29.25 9.93 15.18
C PRO A 102 -29.61 9.80 13.70
N GLU A 103 -30.59 8.96 13.35
CA GLU A 103 -31.08 8.82 11.96
C GLU A 103 -31.51 10.17 11.36
N LYS A 104 -32.14 11.01 12.19
CA LYS A 104 -32.58 12.36 11.82
C LYS A 104 -31.46 13.25 11.25
N ALA A 105 -30.21 13.07 11.70
CA ALA A 105 -29.07 13.85 11.19
C ALA A 105 -28.80 13.58 9.70
N PHE A 106 -29.07 12.38 9.23
CA PHE A 106 -28.95 12.02 7.81
C PHE A 106 -30.17 12.48 7.00
N GLU A 107 -31.36 12.36 7.57
CA GLU A 107 -32.61 12.83 6.94
C GLU A 107 -32.59 14.33 6.69
N GLU A 108 -32.11 15.13 7.64
CA GLU A 108 -31.95 16.58 7.52
C GLU A 108 -31.00 17.00 6.39
N GLN A 109 -30.03 16.13 6.04
CA GLN A 109 -29.11 16.31 4.92
C GLN A 109 -29.61 15.68 3.62
N GLY A 110 -30.80 15.07 3.62
CA GLY A 110 -31.36 14.38 2.46
C GLY A 110 -30.66 13.05 2.12
N VAL A 111 -29.87 12.50 3.04
CA VAL A 111 -29.11 11.27 2.86
C VAL A 111 -29.96 10.07 3.32
N GLN A 112 -30.23 9.15 2.39
CA GLN A 112 -30.86 7.87 2.73
C GLN A 112 -29.76 6.87 3.11
N VAL A 113 -29.87 6.28 4.30
CA VAL A 113 -28.85 5.37 4.85
C VAL A 113 -29.39 3.94 4.88
N ARG A 114 -28.63 2.98 4.36
CA ARG A 114 -28.95 1.55 4.40
C ARG A 114 -27.79 0.73 4.97
N PRO A 115 -28.06 -0.32 5.72
CA PRO A 115 -27.01 -1.24 6.17
C PRO A 115 -26.17 -1.76 4.99
N GLY A 116 -24.84 -1.76 5.16
CA GLY A 116 -23.86 -2.15 4.14
C GLY A 116 -23.33 -1.00 3.29
N GLU A 117 -24.00 0.15 3.23
CA GLU A 117 -23.54 1.32 2.47
C GLU A 117 -22.30 1.95 3.10
N GLN A 118 -21.45 2.53 2.26
CA GLN A 118 -20.32 3.35 2.69
C GLN A 118 -20.69 4.84 2.60
N LEU A 119 -20.34 5.60 3.61
CA LEU A 119 -20.61 7.04 3.74
C LEU A 119 -19.34 7.79 4.12
N MET A 120 -19.25 9.05 3.66
CA MET A 120 -18.25 9.99 4.14
C MET A 120 -18.85 10.84 5.26
N ILE A 121 -18.28 10.79 6.46
CA ILE A 121 -18.77 11.51 7.64
C ILE A 121 -17.58 12.21 8.27
N GLY A 122 -17.64 13.54 8.34
CA GLY A 122 -16.54 14.34 8.90
C GLY A 122 -15.18 14.13 8.20
N GLY A 123 -15.19 13.78 6.90
CA GLY A 123 -13.98 13.47 6.13
C GLY A 123 -13.49 12.01 6.28
N GLN A 124 -14.15 11.19 7.09
CA GLN A 124 -13.81 9.78 7.26
C GLN A 124 -14.82 8.87 6.54
N ARG A 125 -14.32 7.78 5.94
CA ARG A 125 -15.15 6.76 5.31
C ARG A 125 -15.64 5.78 6.38
N GLY A 126 -16.97 5.65 6.53
CA GLY A 126 -17.60 4.72 7.44
C GLY A 126 -18.58 3.79 6.73
N ARG A 127 -18.71 2.55 7.22
CA ARG A 127 -19.70 1.56 6.74
C ARG A 127 -20.88 1.49 7.69
N VAL A 128 -22.08 1.59 7.15
CA VAL A 128 -23.33 1.43 7.92
C VAL A 128 -23.49 -0.03 8.33
N ILE A 129 -23.45 -0.29 9.65
CA ILE A 129 -23.63 -1.64 10.20
C ILE A 129 -25.10 -1.95 10.44
N SER A 130 -25.83 -1.00 11.00
CA SER A 130 -27.25 -1.18 11.29
C SER A 130 -27.99 0.15 11.34
N LYS A 131 -29.29 0.09 11.05
CA LYS A 131 -30.24 1.18 11.15
C LYS A 131 -31.47 0.69 11.88
N GLY A 132 -31.91 1.39 12.93
CA GLY A 132 -33.13 1.05 13.66
C GLY A 132 -33.31 1.91 14.91
N SER A 133 -34.56 2.01 15.36
CA SER A 133 -34.95 2.80 16.54
C SER A 133 -34.48 4.25 16.52
N GLY A 134 -34.47 4.89 15.33
CA GLY A 134 -34.03 6.26 15.14
C GLY A 134 -32.49 6.45 15.24
N ARG A 135 -31.72 5.38 15.12
CA ARG A 135 -30.27 5.37 15.20
C ARG A 135 -29.63 4.63 14.04
N VAL A 136 -28.44 5.09 13.64
CA VAL A 136 -27.59 4.47 12.62
C VAL A 136 -26.25 4.18 13.27
N LYS A 137 -25.83 2.91 13.28
CA LYS A 137 -24.50 2.51 13.74
C LYS A 137 -23.56 2.41 12.54
N ILE A 138 -22.42 3.09 12.64
CA ILE A 138 -21.42 3.20 11.58
C ILE A 138 -20.09 2.69 12.13
N ASP A 139 -19.35 2.00 11.28
CA ASP A 139 -18.05 1.45 11.55
C ASP A 139 -17.01 2.16 10.68
N PHE A 140 -16.03 2.78 11.32
CA PHE A 140 -14.92 3.50 10.71
C PHE A 140 -13.62 2.68 10.68
N ASN A 141 -13.66 1.42 11.13
CA ASN A 141 -12.52 0.53 10.98
C ASN A 141 -12.15 0.31 9.51
N HIS A 142 -10.89 -0.04 9.27
CA HIS A 142 -10.46 -0.49 7.96
C HIS A 142 -11.36 -1.66 7.48
N PRO A 143 -11.74 -1.75 6.20
CA PRO A 143 -12.62 -2.81 5.69
C PRO A 143 -12.10 -4.23 5.98
N LEU A 144 -10.78 -4.40 6.02
CA LEU A 144 -10.10 -5.67 6.31
C LEU A 144 -9.69 -5.84 7.79
N ALA A 145 -10.00 -4.89 8.68
CA ALA A 145 -9.73 -5.05 10.11
C ALA A 145 -10.47 -6.25 10.70
N GLY A 146 -9.78 -7.06 11.51
CA GLY A 146 -10.28 -8.27 12.12
C GLY A 146 -10.42 -9.46 11.18
N LYS A 147 -9.80 -9.40 10.00
CA LYS A 147 -9.83 -10.48 9.00
C LYS A 147 -8.44 -11.05 8.83
N ASP A 148 -8.34 -12.37 8.81
CA ASP A 148 -7.15 -13.07 8.37
C ASP A 148 -7.10 -13.00 6.84
N LEU A 149 -5.91 -12.83 6.28
CA LEU A 149 -5.69 -12.65 4.85
C LEU A 149 -4.81 -13.77 4.30
N GLU A 150 -5.04 -14.10 3.06
CA GLU A 150 -4.25 -15.05 2.29
C GLU A 150 -3.54 -14.28 1.17
N TYR A 151 -2.23 -14.46 1.03
CA TYR A 151 -1.45 -13.87 -0.05
C TYR A 151 -0.70 -14.94 -0.82
N TRP A 152 -0.79 -14.90 -2.13
CA TRP A 152 0.24 -15.44 -3.00
C TRP A 152 1.19 -14.30 -3.34
N VAL A 153 2.49 -14.55 -3.24
CA VAL A 153 3.54 -13.56 -3.52
C VAL A 153 4.66 -14.17 -4.33
N LYS A 154 5.35 -13.32 -5.10
CA LYS A 154 6.58 -13.65 -5.82
C LYS A 154 7.53 -12.47 -5.76
N ILE A 155 8.76 -12.69 -5.29
CA ILE A 155 9.82 -11.69 -5.45
C ILE A 155 10.32 -11.77 -6.90
N VAL A 156 10.03 -10.73 -7.67
CA VAL A 156 10.39 -10.66 -9.09
C VAL A 156 11.85 -10.35 -9.25
N GLU A 157 12.33 -9.31 -8.55
CA GLU A 157 13.72 -8.89 -8.55
C GLU A 157 14.07 -8.06 -7.31
N LYS A 158 15.35 -7.96 -7.02
CA LYS A 158 15.93 -7.00 -6.10
C LYS A 158 16.38 -5.78 -6.90
N VAL A 159 15.99 -4.60 -6.48
CA VAL A 159 16.37 -3.34 -7.11
C VAL A 159 17.72 -2.89 -6.55
N GLU A 160 18.71 -2.69 -7.43
CA GLU A 160 20.06 -2.30 -7.02
C GLU A 160 20.46 -0.90 -7.52
N GLU A 161 19.74 -0.36 -8.51
CA GLU A 161 20.04 0.95 -9.09
C GLU A 161 19.41 2.07 -8.26
N ASP A 162 20.22 3.03 -7.84
CA ASP A 162 19.79 4.13 -6.96
C ASP A 162 18.64 4.96 -7.54
N GLU A 163 18.61 5.16 -8.85
CA GLU A 163 17.55 5.87 -9.55
C GLU A 163 16.22 5.10 -9.40
N GLU A 164 16.20 3.78 -9.61
CA GLU A 164 15.01 2.95 -9.45
C GLU A 164 14.55 2.86 -7.98
N ILE A 165 15.47 2.87 -7.02
CA ILE A 165 15.14 2.92 -5.59
C ILE A 165 14.43 4.24 -5.27
N ALA A 166 14.98 5.38 -5.73
CA ALA A 166 14.38 6.69 -5.53
C ALA A 166 12.99 6.79 -6.18
N GLU A 167 12.81 6.25 -7.40
CA GLU A 167 11.51 6.17 -8.08
C GLU A 167 10.51 5.31 -7.31
N GLY A 168 10.96 4.17 -6.76
CA GLY A 168 10.15 3.31 -5.91
C GLY A 168 9.67 4.02 -4.64
N ILE A 169 10.56 4.78 -3.97
CA ILE A 169 10.20 5.59 -2.80
C ILE A 169 9.17 6.67 -3.19
N LEU A 170 9.41 7.42 -4.27
CA LEU A 170 8.48 8.43 -4.75
C LEU A 170 7.09 7.84 -5.03
N SER A 171 7.04 6.74 -5.79
CA SER A 171 5.80 6.06 -6.15
C SER A 171 5.00 5.62 -4.92
N ASN A 172 5.65 5.04 -3.92
CA ASN A 172 4.99 4.55 -2.71
C ASN A 172 4.55 5.68 -1.76
N ARG A 173 5.33 6.77 -1.65
CA ARG A 173 5.04 7.86 -0.71
C ARG A 173 4.09 8.90 -1.28
N LEU A 174 4.23 9.24 -2.57
CA LEU A 174 3.47 10.30 -3.22
C LEU A 174 2.47 9.78 -4.26
N GLY A 175 2.78 8.65 -4.91
CA GLY A 175 1.93 8.05 -5.94
C GLY A 175 1.95 8.76 -7.28
N HIS A 176 2.60 9.92 -7.39
CA HIS A 176 2.75 10.73 -8.60
C HIS A 176 3.95 11.69 -8.44
N GLY A 177 4.36 12.33 -9.53
CA GLY A 177 5.55 13.18 -9.59
C GLY A 177 6.62 12.56 -10.47
N GLU A 178 7.67 13.31 -10.68
CA GLU A 178 8.81 12.91 -11.51
C GLU A 178 10.11 13.14 -10.72
N LEU A 179 11.15 12.37 -11.02
CA LEU A 179 12.50 12.61 -10.52
C LEU A 179 13.40 13.07 -11.65
N GLU A 180 14.19 14.10 -11.38
CA GLU A 180 15.29 14.53 -12.25
C GLU A 180 16.61 14.25 -11.55
N PHE A 181 17.53 13.57 -12.24
CA PHE A 181 18.83 13.16 -11.71
C PHE A 181 19.96 13.98 -12.34
N ASP A 182 20.84 14.55 -11.50
CA ASP A 182 22.04 15.29 -11.94
C ASP A 182 23.25 14.94 -11.05
N GLY A 183 23.99 13.90 -11.45
CA GLY A 183 25.09 13.35 -10.66
C GLY A 183 24.62 12.81 -9.33
N ASP A 184 25.11 13.37 -8.23
CA ASP A 184 24.79 12.94 -6.86
C ASP A 184 23.52 13.62 -6.31
N LYS A 185 22.79 14.34 -7.16
CA LYS A 185 21.59 15.11 -6.78
C LYS A 185 20.33 14.54 -7.41
N VAL A 186 19.24 14.50 -6.62
CA VAL A 186 17.88 14.18 -7.05
C VAL A 186 16.98 15.39 -6.85
N THR A 187 16.18 15.72 -7.86
CA THR A 187 15.13 16.73 -7.73
C THR A 187 13.76 16.05 -7.86
N VAL A 188 12.97 16.13 -6.81
CA VAL A 188 11.57 15.68 -6.78
C VAL A 188 10.71 16.77 -7.40
N VAL A 189 10.17 16.52 -8.60
CA VAL A 189 9.33 17.45 -9.33
C VAL A 189 7.86 17.11 -9.10
N HIS A 190 7.17 17.96 -8.34
CA HIS A 190 5.77 17.78 -8.01
C HIS A 190 4.92 18.84 -8.72
N ARG A 191 4.48 18.57 -9.95
CA ARG A 191 3.64 19.47 -10.74
C ARG A 191 2.17 19.09 -10.65
N HIS A 192 1.32 20.04 -10.35
CA HIS A 192 -0.12 19.83 -10.38
C HIS A 192 -0.65 20.04 -11.81
N GLU A 193 -1.23 18.99 -12.42
CA GLU A 193 -1.86 19.12 -13.74
C GLU A 193 -3.21 19.86 -13.74
N ASN A 194 -3.77 20.21 -12.55
CA ASN A 194 -5.07 20.85 -12.46
C ASN A 194 -5.00 22.22 -11.76
N GLU A 195 -5.36 23.26 -12.49
CA GLU A 195 -5.53 24.66 -12.04
C GLU A 195 -6.66 24.81 -10.99
N GLY A 196 -6.50 24.29 -9.80
CA GLY A 196 -7.59 24.49 -8.82
C GLY A 196 -7.26 24.19 -7.37
N HIS A 197 -6.33 23.30 -7.09
CA HIS A 197 -5.91 22.99 -5.72
C HIS A 197 -4.41 22.69 -5.69
N SER A 198 -3.60 23.76 -5.52
CA SER A 198 -2.19 23.58 -5.22
C SER A 198 -2.06 23.22 -3.73
N HIS A 199 -1.90 21.95 -3.44
CA HIS A 199 -1.43 21.51 -2.13
C HIS A 199 0.08 21.34 -2.22
N SER A 200 0.84 22.33 -1.74
CA SER A 200 2.28 22.15 -1.57
C SER A 200 2.54 21.02 -0.57
N LEU A 201 3.59 20.24 -0.82
CA LEU A 201 4.03 19.22 0.11
C LEU A 201 4.45 19.88 1.43
N SER A 202 4.03 19.31 2.56
CA SER A 202 4.44 19.85 3.86
C SER A 202 5.96 19.70 4.06
N ASP A 203 6.57 20.63 4.80
CA ASP A 203 8.00 20.53 5.09
C ASP A 203 8.38 19.24 5.79
N GLU A 204 7.51 18.72 6.67
CA GLU A 204 7.69 17.43 7.34
C GLU A 204 7.70 16.24 6.35
N PHE A 205 6.82 16.28 5.35
CA PHE A 205 6.78 15.25 4.32
C PHE A 205 8.03 15.28 3.43
N LYS A 206 8.46 16.49 3.01
CA LYS A 206 9.68 16.70 2.22
C LYS A 206 10.92 16.21 2.97
N GLU A 207 11.02 16.52 4.26
CA GLU A 207 12.15 16.11 5.08
C GLU A 207 12.22 14.58 5.21
N ARG A 208 11.08 13.95 5.50
CA ARG A 208 11.00 12.49 5.61
C ARG A 208 11.36 11.80 4.29
N MET A 209 10.86 12.28 3.15
CA MET A 209 11.19 11.70 1.83
C MET A 209 12.68 11.91 1.51
N ARG A 210 13.23 13.09 1.85
CA ARG A 210 14.67 13.38 1.69
C ARG A 210 15.52 12.39 2.49
N GLU A 211 15.23 12.23 3.78
CA GLU A 211 15.94 11.29 4.65
C GLU A 211 15.90 9.87 4.08
N GLU A 212 14.72 9.41 3.63
CA GLU A 212 14.52 8.07 3.09
C GLU A 212 15.30 7.84 1.78
N ILE A 213 15.31 8.80 0.85
CA ILE A 213 16.12 8.70 -0.38
C ILE A 213 17.61 8.67 -0.04
N LEU A 214 18.11 9.57 0.82
CA LEU A 214 19.51 9.64 1.19
C LEU A 214 19.99 8.42 2.01
N GLU A 215 19.11 7.77 2.77
CA GLU A 215 19.46 6.59 3.56
C GLU A 215 19.62 5.33 2.68
N HIS A 216 18.82 5.22 1.60
CA HIS A 216 18.72 4.01 0.80
C HIS A 216 19.38 4.10 -0.59
N THR A 217 20.00 5.24 -0.91
CA THR A 217 20.71 5.48 -2.18
C THR A 217 22.06 6.13 -1.93
N SER A 218 22.89 6.24 -2.97
CA SER A 218 24.17 6.94 -2.91
C SER A 218 24.07 8.45 -3.21
N PHE A 219 22.86 8.98 -3.43
CA PHE A 219 22.67 10.41 -3.65
C PHE A 219 23.06 11.23 -2.40
N GLU A 220 23.64 12.43 -2.62
CA GLU A 220 24.09 13.30 -1.54
C GLU A 220 23.14 14.50 -1.31
N GLU A 221 22.27 14.81 -2.29
CA GLU A 221 21.37 15.96 -2.23
C GLU A 221 19.98 15.61 -2.80
N VAL A 222 18.92 16.03 -2.09
CA VAL A 222 17.53 15.91 -2.55
C VAL A 222 16.85 17.28 -2.47
N GLU A 223 16.41 17.80 -3.61
CA GLU A 223 15.64 19.04 -3.72
C GLU A 223 14.19 18.78 -4.13
N PHE A 224 13.32 19.76 -3.91
CA PHE A 224 11.90 19.69 -4.29
C PHE A 224 11.55 20.92 -5.15
N GLU A 225 10.97 20.65 -6.33
CA GLU A 225 10.38 21.65 -7.23
C GLU A 225 8.86 21.46 -7.30
N GLU A 226 8.09 22.56 -7.02
CA GLU A 226 6.62 22.57 -7.00
C GLU A 226 6.06 23.53 -8.06
#